data_e10e31d7b1500ee2634647ac21fa87e7
#
_entry.id   e10e31d7b1500ee2634647ac21fa87e7
#
_cell.length_a   1.000
_cell.length_b   1.000
_cell.length_c   1.000
_cell.angle_alpha   90.00
_cell.angle_beta   90.00
_cell.angle_gamma   90.00
#
_symmetry.space_group_name_H-M   'P 1'
#
loop_
_entity.id
_entity.type
_entity.pdbx_description
1 polymer ?
#
loop_
_entity_poly.entity_id
_entity_poly.type
_entity_poly.pdbx_seq_one_letter_code
_entity_poly.pdbx_strand_id
1 'polypeptide(L)'
;MKAGVLALQGDFREHGRMLAEAGATPIEVRDAHDLSGVDCLVIPGGESTTIGTLARAYDLVEPVRERAASGMPIFGTCAGMIVLAARVEGGDPLFGSMDIGVERNAYGRQVDSFEDTVQVEGIDHGVRGVFIRAPRITDVGPAVKVLATHEGTPVVLEQGNLLVSSFHPELVGEPGLHRYLLRKL
;
A
#
# COMPACT_ATOMS: atom_id res chain seq x y z
N MET A 1 -18.15 -7.87 -4.64
CA MET A 1 -17.13 -6.98 -4.09
C MET A 1 -16.14 -6.67 -5.19
N LYS A 2 -16.05 -5.41 -5.59
CA LYS A 2 -15.14 -4.94 -6.64
C LYS A 2 -13.93 -4.28 -5.97
N ALA A 3 -12.76 -4.86 -6.12
CA ALA A 3 -11.52 -4.36 -5.52
C ALA A 3 -10.66 -3.67 -6.58
N GLY A 4 -10.48 -2.37 -6.46
CA GLY A 4 -9.65 -1.58 -7.35
C GLY A 4 -8.16 -1.84 -7.14
N VAL A 5 -7.39 -1.82 -8.22
CA VAL A 5 -5.92 -1.73 -8.19
C VAL A 5 -5.52 -0.53 -9.02
N LEU A 6 -4.76 0.40 -8.45
CA LEU A 6 -4.26 1.58 -9.16
C LEU A 6 -3.28 1.14 -10.26
N ALA A 7 -3.76 1.11 -11.51
CA ALA A 7 -3.03 0.54 -12.65
C ALA A 7 -2.29 1.61 -13.47
N LEU A 8 -1.57 2.50 -12.78
CA LEU A 8 -0.75 3.53 -13.41
C LEU A 8 0.68 3.03 -13.66
N GLN A 9 1.29 2.39 -12.65
CA GLN A 9 2.65 1.87 -12.71
C GLN A 9 2.85 0.86 -11.58
N GLY A 10 3.77 -0.11 -11.75
CA GLY A 10 4.16 -1.09 -10.74
C GLY A 10 3.41 -2.43 -10.84
N ASP A 11 3.35 -3.15 -9.74
CA ASP A 11 2.95 -4.58 -9.67
C ASP A 11 1.43 -4.78 -9.59
N PHE A 12 0.65 -3.95 -10.34
CA PHE A 12 -0.82 -3.96 -10.26
C PHE A 12 -1.46 -5.28 -10.71
N ARG A 13 -0.81 -6.03 -11.62
CA ARG A 13 -1.32 -7.33 -12.09
C ARG A 13 -1.19 -8.40 -11.01
N GLU A 14 -0.09 -8.39 -10.28
CA GLU A 14 0.20 -9.27 -9.15
C GLU A 14 -0.82 -9.04 -8.03
N HIS A 15 -1.09 -7.77 -7.68
CA HIS A 15 -2.15 -7.42 -6.73
C HIS A 15 -3.53 -7.86 -7.22
N GLY A 16 -3.82 -7.72 -8.51
CA GLY A 16 -5.08 -8.22 -9.09
C GLY A 16 -5.27 -9.72 -8.89
N ARG A 17 -4.21 -10.53 -9.05
CA ARG A 17 -4.25 -11.97 -8.75
C ARG A 17 -4.53 -12.24 -7.28
N MET A 18 -3.83 -11.53 -6.37
CA MET A 18 -4.03 -11.69 -4.92
C MET A 18 -5.46 -11.34 -4.49
N LEU A 19 -6.04 -10.30 -5.07
CA LEU A 19 -7.44 -9.93 -4.81
C LEU A 19 -8.43 -10.98 -5.32
N ALA A 20 -8.16 -11.55 -6.49
CA ALA A 20 -8.98 -12.65 -7.02
C ALA A 20 -8.89 -13.90 -6.12
N GLU A 21 -7.70 -14.28 -5.66
CA GLU A 21 -7.48 -15.37 -4.71
C GLU A 21 -8.11 -15.07 -3.33
N ALA A 22 -8.20 -13.80 -2.95
CA ALA A 22 -8.90 -13.35 -1.74
C ALA A 22 -10.43 -13.34 -1.90
N GLY A 23 -10.97 -13.63 -3.09
CA GLY A 23 -12.41 -13.72 -3.36
C GLY A 23 -13.07 -12.43 -3.86
N ALA A 24 -12.30 -11.42 -4.24
CA ALA A 24 -12.81 -10.19 -4.84
C ALA A 24 -12.74 -10.23 -6.39
N THR A 25 -13.48 -9.32 -7.03
CA THR A 25 -13.34 -9.05 -8.47
C THR A 25 -12.37 -7.90 -8.65
N PRO A 26 -11.14 -8.12 -9.16
CA PRO A 26 -10.17 -7.07 -9.37
C PRO A 26 -10.58 -6.16 -10.53
N ILE A 27 -10.42 -4.85 -10.34
CA ILE A 27 -10.68 -3.81 -11.35
C ILE A 27 -9.44 -2.93 -11.47
N GLU A 28 -8.89 -2.79 -12.66
CA GLU A 28 -7.82 -1.82 -12.92
C GLU A 28 -8.40 -0.40 -12.85
N VAL A 29 -7.86 0.42 -11.95
CA VAL A 29 -8.24 1.83 -11.78
C VAL A 29 -7.21 2.71 -12.48
N ARG A 30 -7.64 3.44 -13.50
CA ARG A 30 -6.79 4.33 -14.30
C ARG A 30 -7.27 5.78 -14.30
N ASP A 31 -8.51 6.01 -13.91
CA ASP A 31 -9.14 7.33 -13.82
C ASP A 31 -10.17 7.41 -12.68
N ALA A 32 -10.76 8.59 -12.48
CA ALA A 32 -11.75 8.81 -11.43
C ALA A 32 -13.07 8.05 -11.66
N HIS A 33 -13.40 7.73 -12.92
CA HIS A 33 -14.59 6.93 -13.24
C HIS A 33 -14.41 5.50 -12.73
N ASP A 34 -13.28 4.88 -13.04
CA ASP A 34 -12.93 3.54 -12.55
C ASP A 34 -12.94 3.50 -11.02
N LEU A 35 -12.32 4.52 -10.36
CA LEU A 35 -12.25 4.64 -8.90
C LEU A 35 -13.65 4.73 -8.27
N SER A 36 -14.60 5.37 -8.94
CA SER A 36 -15.98 5.49 -8.44
C SER A 36 -16.71 4.14 -8.36
N GLY A 37 -16.28 3.18 -9.16
CA GLY A 37 -16.91 1.88 -9.33
C GLY A 37 -16.41 0.77 -8.40
N VAL A 38 -15.46 1.06 -7.49
CA VAL A 38 -14.82 0.06 -6.63
C VAL A 38 -15.13 0.28 -5.15
N ASP A 39 -15.10 -0.81 -4.38
CA ASP A 39 -15.41 -0.83 -2.95
C ASP A 39 -14.17 -0.54 -2.09
N CYS A 40 -12.97 -0.92 -2.55
CA CYS A 40 -11.68 -0.65 -1.94
C CYS A 40 -10.60 -0.42 -3.01
N LEU A 41 -9.43 0.05 -2.60
CA LEU A 41 -8.30 0.32 -3.52
C LEU A 41 -7.00 -0.29 -3.00
N VAL A 42 -6.25 -0.95 -3.88
CA VAL A 42 -4.84 -1.28 -3.66
C VAL A 42 -3.96 -0.33 -4.49
N ILE A 43 -2.98 0.26 -3.84
CA ILE A 43 -1.95 1.09 -4.47
C ILE A 43 -0.65 0.27 -4.49
N PRO A 44 -0.21 -0.20 -5.65
CA PRO A 44 0.91 -1.12 -5.76
C PRO A 44 2.26 -0.47 -5.45
N GLY A 45 3.23 -1.34 -5.21
CA GLY A 45 4.63 -0.99 -5.28
C GLY A 45 5.07 -0.60 -6.70
N GLY A 46 6.25 0.00 -6.80
CA GLY A 46 6.80 0.51 -8.04
C GLY A 46 7.69 1.72 -7.79
N GLU A 47 7.63 2.74 -8.66
CA GLU A 47 8.37 3.98 -8.49
C GLU A 47 7.42 5.12 -8.08
N SER A 48 7.57 5.61 -6.84
CA SER A 48 6.64 6.58 -6.23
C SER A 48 6.55 7.91 -6.98
N THR A 49 7.64 8.39 -7.58
CA THR A 49 7.66 9.62 -8.37
C THR A 49 6.85 9.46 -9.66
N THR A 50 7.00 8.31 -10.34
CA THR A 50 6.24 7.97 -11.55
C THR A 50 4.75 7.82 -11.23
N ILE A 51 4.41 7.11 -10.14
CA ILE A 51 3.02 7.01 -9.66
C ILE A 51 2.45 8.41 -9.44
N GLY A 52 3.20 9.29 -8.75
CA GLY A 52 2.78 10.67 -8.49
C GLY A 52 2.58 11.50 -9.75
N THR A 53 3.48 11.39 -10.72
CA THR A 53 3.37 12.10 -12.01
C THR A 53 2.13 11.66 -12.77
N LEU A 54 1.89 10.35 -12.86
CA LEU A 54 0.73 9.80 -13.55
C LEU A 54 -0.58 10.11 -12.81
N ALA A 55 -0.61 9.99 -11.47
CA ALA A 55 -1.79 10.33 -10.69
C ALA A 55 -2.22 11.80 -10.86
N ARG A 56 -1.26 12.72 -10.99
CA ARG A 56 -1.56 14.12 -11.32
C ARG A 56 -2.05 14.28 -12.75
N ALA A 57 -1.41 13.60 -13.71
CA ALA A 57 -1.76 13.69 -15.12
C ALA A 57 -3.16 13.14 -15.44
N TYR A 58 -3.63 12.17 -14.66
CA TYR A 58 -4.96 11.57 -14.79
C TYR A 58 -5.98 12.11 -13.77
N ASP A 59 -5.68 13.23 -13.10
CA ASP A 59 -6.55 13.88 -12.11
C ASP A 59 -7.06 12.95 -10.99
N LEU A 60 -6.22 11.99 -10.56
CA LEU A 60 -6.58 11.00 -9.54
C LEU A 60 -6.24 11.41 -8.11
N VAL A 61 -5.47 12.49 -7.91
CA VAL A 61 -4.98 12.84 -6.57
C VAL A 61 -6.13 13.18 -5.63
N GLU A 62 -6.97 14.13 -5.99
CA GLU A 62 -8.10 14.53 -5.14
C GLU A 62 -9.18 13.42 -5.03
N PRO A 63 -9.58 12.73 -6.11
CA PRO A 63 -10.52 11.61 -5.98
C PRO A 63 -10.04 10.52 -5.00
N VAL A 64 -8.76 10.16 -5.00
CA VAL A 64 -8.22 9.17 -4.03
C VAL A 64 -8.25 9.72 -2.61
N ARG A 65 -7.88 10.99 -2.39
CA ARG A 65 -7.97 11.65 -1.07
C ARG A 65 -9.39 11.67 -0.52
N GLU A 66 -10.35 12.06 -1.35
CA GLU A 66 -11.77 12.11 -0.99
C GLU A 66 -12.30 10.72 -0.63
N ARG A 67 -11.96 9.71 -1.41
CA ARG A 67 -12.34 8.31 -1.14
C ARG A 67 -11.71 7.79 0.16
N ALA A 68 -10.43 8.11 0.41
CA ALA A 68 -9.76 7.78 1.67
C ALA A 68 -10.46 8.46 2.87
N ALA A 69 -10.76 9.75 2.78
CA ALA A 69 -11.43 10.52 3.83
C ALA A 69 -12.87 10.06 4.07
N SER A 70 -13.56 9.57 3.03
CA SER A 70 -14.91 9.00 3.14
C SER A 70 -14.95 7.57 3.71
N GLY A 71 -13.81 6.99 4.06
CA GLY A 71 -13.72 5.69 4.71
C GLY A 71 -13.51 4.50 3.76
N MET A 72 -13.25 4.73 2.46
CA MET A 72 -12.93 3.63 1.56
C MET A 72 -11.65 2.92 2.03
N PRO A 73 -11.65 1.58 2.21
CA PRO A 73 -10.44 0.84 2.53
C PRO A 73 -9.37 0.97 1.44
N ILE A 74 -8.15 1.36 1.84
CA ILE A 74 -7.01 1.48 0.91
C ILE A 74 -5.82 0.71 1.48
N PHE A 75 -5.16 -0.08 0.63
CA PHE A 75 -3.92 -0.77 0.95
C PHE A 75 -2.79 -0.32 0.04
N GLY A 76 -1.70 0.20 0.61
CA GLY A 76 -0.49 0.60 -0.11
C GLY A 76 0.71 -0.29 0.21
N THR A 77 1.38 -0.83 -0.83
CA THR A 77 2.62 -1.61 -0.67
C THR A 77 3.83 -0.83 -1.14
N CYS A 78 4.92 -0.83 -0.42
CA CYS A 78 6.19 -0.21 -0.78
C CYS A 78 6.02 1.24 -1.28
N ALA A 79 6.07 1.50 -2.59
CA ALA A 79 5.79 2.83 -3.16
C ALA A 79 4.36 3.30 -2.84
N GLY A 80 3.39 2.39 -2.77
CA GLY A 80 2.01 2.68 -2.33
C GLY A 80 1.96 3.24 -0.91
N MET A 81 2.80 2.72 0.02
CA MET A 81 2.96 3.30 1.35
C MET A 81 3.53 4.72 1.29
N ILE A 82 4.56 4.94 0.46
CA ILE A 82 5.18 6.27 0.30
C ILE A 82 4.16 7.32 -0.16
N VAL A 83 3.33 6.99 -1.15
CA VAL A 83 2.36 7.96 -1.70
C VAL A 83 1.17 8.21 -0.76
N LEU A 84 0.87 7.29 0.17
CA LEU A 84 -0.14 7.48 1.22
C LEU A 84 0.37 8.26 2.42
N ALA A 85 1.68 8.29 2.67
CA ALA A 85 2.28 8.94 3.83
C ALA A 85 2.05 10.46 3.84
N ALA A 86 1.77 11.02 5.02
CA ALA A 86 1.62 12.45 5.23
C ALA A 86 2.97 13.19 5.22
N ARG A 87 4.07 12.50 5.49
CA ARG A 87 5.43 13.05 5.53
C ARG A 87 6.38 12.14 4.75
N VAL A 88 7.09 12.71 3.77
CA VAL A 88 8.08 11.98 2.95
C VAL A 88 9.41 12.69 3.01
N GLU A 89 10.46 12.03 3.49
CA GLU A 89 11.79 12.61 3.57
C GLU A 89 12.34 12.89 2.17
N GLY A 90 12.76 14.14 1.95
CA GLY A 90 13.29 14.60 0.66
C GLY A 90 12.25 14.68 -0.47
N GLY A 91 10.95 14.77 -0.15
CA GLY A 91 9.89 14.91 -1.15
C GLY A 91 8.59 15.44 -0.57
N ASP A 92 7.63 15.70 -1.45
CA ASP A 92 6.28 16.14 -1.08
C ASP A 92 5.33 14.93 -0.97
N PRO A 93 4.37 14.95 -0.02
CA PRO A 93 3.30 13.97 0.05
C PRO A 93 2.45 13.99 -1.23
N LEU A 94 2.02 12.83 -1.70
CA LEU A 94 1.08 12.75 -2.83
C LEU A 94 -0.37 12.72 -2.33
N PHE A 95 -0.80 11.60 -1.77
CA PHE A 95 -2.14 11.51 -1.18
C PHE A 95 -2.16 12.05 0.25
N GLY A 96 -1.12 11.79 1.04
CA GLY A 96 -0.95 12.36 2.37
C GLY A 96 -2.04 11.95 3.37
N SER A 97 -2.67 10.80 3.16
CA SER A 97 -3.87 10.38 3.89
C SER A 97 -3.57 9.65 5.19
N MET A 98 -2.35 9.15 5.37
CA MET A 98 -1.95 8.37 6.55
C MET A 98 -0.90 9.14 7.36
N ASP A 99 -1.12 9.26 8.67
CA ASP A 99 -0.26 10.03 9.60
C ASP A 99 1.05 9.27 9.93
N ILE A 100 1.86 9.03 8.91
CA ILE A 100 3.19 8.42 9.02
C ILE A 100 4.23 9.26 8.30
N GLY A 101 5.48 9.18 8.78
CA GLY A 101 6.67 9.66 8.10
C GLY A 101 7.40 8.49 7.44
N VAL A 102 7.89 8.68 6.22
CA VAL A 102 8.65 7.66 5.50
C VAL A 102 9.91 8.23 4.88
N GLU A 103 11.00 7.46 4.97
CA GLU A 103 12.23 7.66 4.24
C GLU A 103 12.28 6.71 3.05
N ARG A 104 12.49 7.27 1.85
CA ARG A 104 12.65 6.48 0.63
C ARG A 104 14.04 5.91 0.54
N ASN A 105 14.18 4.68 0.00
CA ASN A 105 15.46 4.01 -0.22
C ASN A 105 16.34 3.90 1.05
N ALA A 106 15.73 3.73 2.21
CA ALA A 106 16.40 3.71 3.51
C ALA A 106 17.42 2.57 3.67
N TYR A 107 17.28 1.50 2.91
CA TYR A 107 18.23 0.37 2.89
C TYR A 107 19.41 0.60 1.95
N GLY A 108 19.66 1.86 1.55
CA GLY A 108 20.83 2.26 0.75
C GLY A 108 20.77 1.75 -0.70
N ARG A 109 21.95 1.66 -1.32
CA ARG A 109 22.13 1.04 -2.65
C ARG A 109 22.08 -0.50 -2.56
N GLN A 110 21.22 -1.04 -1.71
CA GLN A 110 21.18 -2.46 -1.48
C GLN A 110 20.68 -3.16 -2.74
N VAL A 111 21.56 -3.92 -3.35
CA VAL A 111 21.29 -4.79 -4.50
C VAL A 111 20.52 -6.03 -4.04
N ASP A 112 20.47 -6.27 -2.73
CA ASP A 112 19.93 -7.48 -2.13
C ASP A 112 18.47 -7.29 -1.72
N SER A 113 17.57 -7.80 -2.56
CA SER A 113 16.22 -8.14 -2.13
C SER A 113 16.28 -9.42 -1.28
N PHE A 114 15.46 -9.48 -0.24
CA PHE A 114 15.32 -10.70 0.56
C PHE A 114 13.83 -11.01 0.78
N GLU A 115 13.56 -12.28 1.03
CA GLU A 115 12.24 -12.73 1.45
C GLU A 115 12.26 -13.05 2.93
N ASP A 116 11.21 -12.67 3.64
CA ASP A 116 11.01 -13.05 5.04
C ASP A 116 9.52 -13.21 5.36
N THR A 117 9.25 -13.81 6.51
CA THR A 117 7.91 -14.01 7.04
C THR A 117 7.70 -13.16 8.27
N VAL A 118 6.69 -12.32 8.24
CA VAL A 118 6.35 -11.37 9.30
C VAL A 118 5.05 -11.79 9.99
N GLN A 119 5.03 -11.78 11.32
CA GLN A 119 3.80 -11.98 12.09
C GLN A 119 3.02 -10.67 12.11
N VAL A 120 1.79 -10.71 11.56
CA VAL A 120 0.92 -9.53 11.44
C VAL A 120 -0.26 -9.70 12.39
N GLU A 121 -0.52 -8.72 13.25
CA GLU A 121 -1.67 -8.74 14.13
C GLU A 121 -2.99 -8.84 13.32
N GLY A 122 -3.84 -9.78 13.73
CA GLY A 122 -5.11 -10.06 13.04
C GLY A 122 -5.00 -10.97 11.82
N ILE A 123 -3.83 -11.58 11.58
CA ILE A 123 -3.63 -12.64 10.58
C ILE A 123 -3.02 -13.87 11.31
N ASP A 124 -3.70 -14.99 11.27
CA ASP A 124 -3.36 -16.18 12.08
C ASP A 124 -2.11 -16.94 11.60
N HIS A 125 -1.58 -16.60 10.42
CA HIS A 125 -0.36 -17.19 9.87
C HIS A 125 0.65 -16.09 9.55
N GLY A 126 1.92 -16.48 9.43
CA GLY A 126 2.96 -15.56 9.01
C GLY A 126 2.75 -15.08 7.58
N VAL A 127 2.82 -13.78 7.38
CA VAL A 127 2.73 -13.14 6.05
C VAL A 127 4.12 -13.12 5.44
N ARG A 128 4.30 -13.84 4.35
CA ARG A 128 5.55 -13.84 3.59
C ARG A 128 5.59 -12.66 2.64
N GLY A 129 6.73 -12.00 2.50
CA GLY A 129 6.89 -10.85 1.62
C GLY A 129 8.31 -10.67 1.12
N VAL A 130 8.43 -9.94 0.03
CA VAL A 130 9.71 -9.57 -0.56
C VAL A 130 10.03 -8.13 -0.20
N PHE A 131 11.19 -7.90 0.39
CA PHE A 131 11.73 -6.58 0.73
C PHE A 131 12.69 -6.15 -0.37
N ILE A 132 12.26 -5.22 -1.21
CA ILE A 132 13.06 -4.66 -2.32
C ILE A 132 13.15 -3.16 -2.11
N ARG A 133 14.33 -2.63 -1.76
CA ARG A 133 14.53 -1.20 -1.48
C ARG A 133 13.40 -0.62 -0.63
N ALA A 134 12.99 -1.39 0.38
CA ALA A 134 11.82 -1.08 1.19
C ALA A 134 11.95 0.31 1.83
N PRO A 135 10.90 1.12 1.82
CA PRO A 135 10.88 2.37 2.55
C PRO A 135 10.89 2.10 4.06
N ARG A 136 11.53 2.98 4.81
CA ARG A 136 11.57 2.93 6.28
C ARG A 136 10.57 3.92 6.86
N ILE A 137 9.82 3.48 7.84
CA ILE A 137 8.95 4.35 8.62
C ILE A 137 9.81 5.09 9.63
N THR A 138 9.77 6.43 9.59
CA THR A 138 10.56 7.30 10.45
C THR A 138 9.75 7.89 11.60
N ASP A 139 8.44 7.95 11.43
CA ASP A 139 7.52 8.57 12.38
C ASP A 139 6.12 7.96 12.26
N VAL A 140 5.46 7.79 13.39
CA VAL A 140 4.13 7.15 13.49
C VAL A 140 3.23 8.04 14.34
N GLY A 141 2.14 8.53 13.75
CA GLY A 141 1.16 9.35 14.43
C GLY A 141 0.34 8.57 15.49
N PRO A 142 -0.29 9.28 16.44
CA PRO A 142 -0.94 8.66 17.60
C PRO A 142 -2.15 7.77 17.27
N ALA A 143 -2.78 7.97 16.10
CA ALA A 143 -3.92 7.18 15.65
C ALA A 143 -3.51 5.98 14.76
N VAL A 144 -2.21 5.82 14.51
CA VAL A 144 -1.67 4.74 13.67
C VAL A 144 -1.30 3.55 14.55
N LYS A 145 -1.77 2.38 14.18
CA LYS A 145 -1.44 1.11 14.84
C LYS A 145 -0.35 0.38 14.05
N VAL A 146 0.70 -0.06 14.73
CA VAL A 146 1.71 -0.95 14.18
C VAL A 146 1.19 -2.38 14.30
N LEU A 147 0.95 -3.03 13.16
CA LEU A 147 0.46 -4.41 13.09
C LEU A 147 1.61 -5.43 13.02
N ALA A 148 2.77 -5.02 12.51
CA ALA A 148 3.95 -5.87 12.46
C ALA A 148 5.23 -5.05 12.45
N THR A 149 6.28 -5.65 13.02
CA THR A 149 7.67 -5.16 12.98
C THR A 149 8.58 -6.25 12.40
N HIS A 150 9.63 -5.82 11.72
CA HIS A 150 10.73 -6.67 11.27
C HIS A 150 12.04 -6.07 11.78
N GLU A 151 12.83 -6.83 12.52
CA GLU A 151 14.07 -6.35 13.15
C GLU A 151 13.89 -5.03 13.95
N GLY A 152 12.76 -4.91 14.67
CA GLY A 152 12.43 -3.72 15.47
C GLY A 152 11.90 -2.52 14.67
N THR A 153 11.84 -2.60 13.34
CA THR A 153 11.30 -1.55 12.46
C THR A 153 9.85 -1.86 12.09
N PRO A 154 8.91 -0.91 12.20
CA PRO A 154 7.54 -1.09 11.74
C PRO A 154 7.49 -1.38 10.23
N VAL A 155 6.74 -2.42 9.83
CA VAL A 155 6.64 -2.85 8.41
C VAL A 155 5.21 -3.03 7.92
N VAL A 156 4.23 -3.18 8.83
CA VAL A 156 2.80 -3.15 8.50
C VAL A 156 2.10 -2.25 9.50
N LEU A 157 1.36 -1.25 8.98
CA LEU A 157 0.63 -0.28 9.81
C LEU A 157 -0.79 -0.10 9.30
N GLU A 158 -1.65 0.31 10.24
CA GLU A 158 -3.05 0.59 9.99
C GLU A 158 -3.46 1.93 10.62
N GLN A 159 -4.30 2.69 9.92
CA GLN A 159 -4.98 3.85 10.45
C GLN A 159 -6.41 3.89 9.92
N GLY A 160 -7.38 3.49 10.75
CA GLY A 160 -8.78 3.41 10.34
C GLY A 160 -8.98 2.48 9.13
N ASN A 161 -9.36 3.06 8.00
CA ASN A 161 -9.55 2.34 6.73
C ASN A 161 -8.26 2.14 5.92
N LEU A 162 -7.14 2.74 6.32
CA LEU A 162 -5.88 2.69 5.61
C LEU A 162 -4.98 1.58 6.15
N LEU A 163 -4.37 0.82 5.25
CA LEU A 163 -3.40 -0.25 5.52
C LEU A 163 -2.17 -0.02 4.66
N VAL A 164 -0.98 -0.23 5.20
CA VAL A 164 0.27 -0.14 4.43
C VAL A 164 1.24 -1.25 4.81
N SER A 165 2.08 -1.66 3.85
CA SER A 165 3.25 -2.50 4.10
C SER A 165 4.48 -1.96 3.40
N SER A 166 5.66 -2.11 4.02
CA SER A 166 6.94 -1.72 3.40
C SER A 166 7.44 -2.75 2.37
N PHE A 167 6.88 -3.95 2.37
CA PHE A 167 7.26 -5.10 1.54
C PHE A 167 6.16 -5.49 0.54
N HIS A 168 6.48 -6.43 -0.34
CA HIS A 168 5.65 -6.92 -1.43
C HIS A 168 5.14 -8.35 -1.16
N PRO A 169 3.94 -8.55 -0.58
CA PRO A 169 3.36 -9.88 -0.40
C PRO A 169 2.88 -10.48 -1.74
N GLU A 170 2.51 -9.62 -2.70
CA GLU A 170 2.01 -10.02 -4.01
C GLU A 170 3.03 -10.77 -4.86
N LEU A 171 4.33 -10.49 -4.68
CA LEU A 171 5.40 -11.13 -5.45
C LEU A 171 5.65 -12.60 -5.08
N VAL A 172 5.21 -13.01 -3.90
CA VAL A 172 5.34 -14.39 -3.41
C VAL A 172 4.00 -15.11 -3.31
N GLY A 173 2.94 -14.53 -3.88
CA GLY A 173 1.62 -15.14 -3.88
C GLY A 173 0.99 -15.21 -2.48
N GLU A 174 1.18 -14.18 -1.63
CA GLU A 174 0.66 -14.13 -0.27
C GLU A 174 -0.55 -13.18 -0.17
N PRO A 175 -1.79 -13.71 -0.14
CA PRO A 175 -3.00 -12.89 -0.13
C PRO A 175 -3.45 -12.45 1.28
N GLY A 176 -2.72 -12.72 2.35
CA GLY A 176 -3.13 -12.44 3.73
C GLY A 176 -3.50 -10.99 3.98
N LEU A 177 -2.67 -10.03 3.55
CA LEU A 177 -2.95 -8.60 3.68
C LEU A 177 -4.10 -8.14 2.77
N HIS A 178 -4.28 -8.77 1.59
CA HIS A 178 -5.43 -8.49 0.72
C HIS A 178 -6.74 -8.96 1.37
N ARG A 179 -6.75 -10.16 1.98
CA ARG A 179 -7.90 -10.64 2.78
C ARG A 179 -8.18 -9.74 3.98
N TYR A 180 -7.11 -9.24 4.63
CA TYR A 180 -7.24 -8.28 5.73
C TYR A 180 -7.91 -6.98 5.26
N LEU A 181 -7.48 -6.41 4.12
CA LEU A 181 -8.14 -5.26 3.49
C LEU A 181 -9.63 -5.51 3.23
N LEU A 182 -9.98 -6.66 2.64
CA LEU A 182 -11.37 -6.98 2.28
C LEU A 182 -12.27 -7.14 3.52
N ARG A 183 -11.74 -7.47 4.69
CA ARG A 183 -12.50 -7.51 5.95
C ARG A 183 -12.86 -6.14 6.51
N LYS A 184 -12.31 -5.05 5.95
CA LYS A 184 -12.65 -3.67 6.34
C LYS A 184 -13.88 -3.12 5.62
N LEU A 185 -14.40 -3.86 4.63
CA LEU A 185 -15.64 -3.55 3.93
C LEU A 185 -16.87 -4.03 4.72
#